data_2e6c064bfb3bc09b8cf7a77f947bfbc6
#
_entry.id   2e6c064bfb3bc09b8cf7a77f947bfbc6
#
_cell.length_a   1.000
_cell.length_b   1.000
_cell.length_c   1.000
_cell.angle_alpha   90.00
_cell.angle_beta   90.00
_cell.angle_gamma   90.00
#
_symmetry.space_group_name_H-M   'P 1'
#
loop_
_entity.id
_entity.type
_entity.pdbx_description
1 polymer ?
#
loop_
_entity_poly.entity_id
_entity_poly.type
_entity_poly.pdbx_seq_one_letter_code
_entity_poly.pdbx_strand_id
1 'polypeptide(L)'
;MLLRQLEYLVALAREKHFARAAQACYVSQPSLSAAIRKLEQELDVPIVRRGRRFEGLTPEGERVLLWAQRILSEQDALRHELSVLRGGLNGTLRLGAIPTAMPVVSLLTTPFCERHTNARVTLESLSSRDITQKLAEFDLDVAVTYLDDDTLGQVRKTPLYEERYLLLTPTHSKLADQPLATWAEVAELPLCLLSPEMRNRRIMNGYFTDDGVTATPAIESDTVSGLYSHLHGSHWSTVISHAWLHMFGVPDGMRVVPLKGPAHGPRVGLVIAARSPEPVLARALLDVARQAGVHKALDDLLDVHLMDSGYRDIASKSLTVGP
;
A
#
# COMPACT_ATOMS: atom_id res chain seq x y z
N MET A 1 -6.47 34.29 9.72
CA MET A 1 -6.56 32.97 9.04
C MET A 1 -7.44 32.04 9.87
N LEU A 2 -8.46 31.45 9.26
CA LEU A 2 -9.39 30.50 9.90
C LEU A 2 -9.12 29.09 9.36
N LEU A 3 -9.28 28.06 10.18
CA LEU A 3 -9.12 26.66 9.77
C LEU A 3 -10.02 26.29 8.56
N ARG A 4 -11.27 26.81 8.53
CA ARG A 4 -12.15 26.62 7.38
C ARG A 4 -11.60 27.13 6.06
N GLN A 5 -10.79 28.18 6.05
CA GLN A 5 -10.17 28.67 4.80
C GLN A 5 -9.14 27.64 4.29
N LEU A 6 -8.41 26.99 5.21
CA LEU A 6 -7.47 25.91 4.89
C LEU A 6 -8.21 24.65 4.39
N GLU A 7 -9.32 24.26 5.04
CA GLU A 7 -10.18 23.16 4.57
C GLU A 7 -10.67 23.39 3.13
N TYR A 8 -11.09 24.60 2.81
CA TYR A 8 -11.54 24.97 1.47
C TYR A 8 -10.41 24.95 0.43
N LEU A 9 -9.21 25.36 0.81
CA LEU A 9 -8.04 25.28 -0.07
C LEU A 9 -7.69 23.82 -0.36
N VAL A 10 -7.64 22.95 0.64
CA VAL A 10 -7.37 21.52 0.46
C VAL A 10 -8.44 20.87 -0.40
N ALA A 11 -9.73 21.16 -0.16
CA ALA A 11 -10.82 20.67 -0.99
C ALA A 11 -10.72 21.16 -2.44
N LEU A 12 -10.35 22.43 -2.66
CA LEU A 12 -10.17 22.98 -4.02
C LEU A 12 -9.00 22.31 -4.75
N ALA A 13 -7.89 22.08 -4.08
CA ALA A 13 -6.73 21.40 -4.63
C ALA A 13 -7.05 19.97 -5.06
N ARG A 14 -7.85 19.23 -4.25
CA ARG A 14 -8.28 17.87 -4.52
C ARG A 14 -9.29 17.81 -5.69
N GLU A 15 -10.33 18.62 -5.63
CA GLU A 15 -11.42 18.59 -6.60
C GLU A 15 -11.08 19.26 -7.94
N LYS A 16 -10.08 20.11 -7.96
CA LYS A 16 -9.64 20.92 -9.13
C LYS A 16 -10.81 21.67 -9.80
N HIS A 17 -11.85 21.97 -9.02
CA HIS A 17 -13.07 22.61 -9.49
C HIS A 17 -13.81 23.28 -8.34
N PHE A 18 -14.04 24.61 -8.43
CA PHE A 18 -14.66 25.41 -7.37
C PHE A 18 -16.03 24.89 -6.93
N ALA A 19 -16.91 24.52 -7.86
CA ALA A 19 -18.25 24.06 -7.49
C ALA A 19 -18.22 22.68 -6.79
N ARG A 20 -17.36 21.73 -7.25
CA ARG A 20 -17.19 20.44 -6.59
C ARG A 20 -16.56 20.59 -5.21
N ALA A 21 -15.56 21.44 -5.09
CA ALA A 21 -14.94 21.75 -3.80
C ALA A 21 -15.95 22.36 -2.81
N ALA A 22 -16.80 23.29 -3.28
CA ALA A 22 -17.85 23.87 -2.46
C ALA A 22 -18.89 22.84 -2.01
N GLN A 23 -19.30 21.93 -2.90
CA GLN A 23 -20.20 20.82 -2.58
C GLN A 23 -19.56 19.88 -1.55
N ALA A 24 -18.28 19.52 -1.71
CA ALA A 24 -17.54 18.69 -0.75
C ALA A 24 -17.44 19.32 0.65
N CYS A 25 -17.41 20.67 0.71
CA CYS A 25 -17.39 21.42 1.96
C CYS A 25 -18.77 21.85 2.47
N TYR A 26 -19.87 21.43 1.82
CA TYR A 26 -21.26 21.79 2.17
C TYR A 26 -21.50 23.29 2.21
N VAL A 27 -20.91 24.05 1.26
CA VAL A 27 -21.08 25.50 1.14
C VAL A 27 -21.39 25.93 -0.30
N SER A 28 -21.80 27.18 -0.48
CA SER A 28 -21.96 27.74 -1.82
C SER A 28 -20.61 28.04 -2.48
N GLN A 29 -20.54 27.91 -3.80
CA GLN A 29 -19.33 28.27 -4.54
C GLN A 29 -18.88 29.73 -4.29
N PRO A 30 -19.75 30.74 -4.24
CA PRO A 30 -19.36 32.10 -3.88
C PRO A 30 -18.69 32.21 -2.51
N SER A 31 -19.22 31.46 -1.51
CA SER A 31 -18.67 31.45 -0.15
C SER A 31 -17.25 30.85 -0.11
N LEU A 32 -17.04 29.71 -0.80
CA LEU A 32 -15.72 29.10 -0.90
C LEU A 32 -14.74 30.03 -1.62
N SER A 33 -15.12 30.61 -2.76
CA SER A 33 -14.28 31.58 -3.50
C SER A 33 -13.95 32.82 -2.68
N ALA A 34 -14.88 33.35 -1.90
CA ALA A 34 -14.66 34.51 -1.03
C ALA A 34 -13.67 34.16 0.10
N ALA A 35 -13.80 32.96 0.69
CA ALA A 35 -12.90 32.49 1.75
C ALA A 35 -11.47 32.30 1.25
N ILE A 36 -11.27 31.76 0.03
CA ILE A 36 -9.94 31.63 -0.59
C ILE A 36 -9.35 33.01 -0.87
N ARG A 37 -10.13 33.93 -1.45
CA ARG A 37 -9.64 35.31 -1.66
C ARG A 37 -9.27 36.00 -0.37
N LYS A 38 -10.03 35.78 0.72
CA LYS A 38 -9.70 36.33 2.01
C LYS A 38 -8.39 35.73 2.56
N LEU A 39 -8.14 34.44 2.33
CA LEU A 39 -6.88 33.79 2.69
C LEU A 39 -5.70 34.40 1.92
N GLU A 40 -5.85 34.64 0.60
CA GLU A 40 -4.85 35.33 -0.23
C GLU A 40 -4.53 36.73 0.30
N GLN A 41 -5.57 37.48 0.69
CA GLN A 41 -5.40 38.83 1.27
C GLN A 41 -4.71 38.80 2.63
N GLU A 42 -5.06 37.84 3.51
CA GLU A 42 -4.46 37.73 4.84
C GLU A 42 -3.00 37.26 4.80
N LEU A 43 -2.61 36.50 3.79
CA LEU A 43 -1.24 36.01 3.60
C LEU A 43 -0.42 36.89 2.64
N ASP A 44 -1.08 37.87 2.01
CA ASP A 44 -0.51 38.77 0.99
C ASP A 44 0.20 38.02 -0.15
N VAL A 45 -0.38 36.88 -0.57
CA VAL A 45 0.13 36.09 -1.72
C VAL A 45 -1.02 35.55 -2.55
N PRO A 46 -0.87 35.47 -3.89
CA PRO A 46 -1.83 34.77 -4.73
C PRO A 46 -1.68 33.27 -4.52
N ILE A 47 -2.79 32.56 -4.26
CA ILE A 47 -2.81 31.10 -4.04
C ILE A 47 -3.29 30.38 -5.30
N VAL A 48 -4.33 30.93 -5.95
CA VAL A 48 -4.95 30.30 -7.11
C VAL A 48 -4.58 31.09 -8.37
N ARG A 49 -4.18 30.38 -9.44
CA ARG A 49 -3.98 31.01 -10.76
C ARG A 49 -5.30 31.58 -11.25
N ARG A 50 -5.27 32.87 -11.61
CA ARG A 50 -6.47 33.59 -12.00
C ARG A 50 -6.88 33.19 -13.43
N GLY A 51 -8.11 32.67 -13.58
CA GLY A 51 -8.76 32.35 -14.84
C GLY A 51 -10.27 32.21 -14.64
N ARG A 52 -11.01 31.96 -15.74
CA ARG A 52 -12.46 31.70 -15.66
C ARG A 52 -12.80 30.38 -14.97
N ARG A 53 -11.81 29.47 -14.87
CA ARG A 53 -11.89 28.16 -14.21
C ARG A 53 -10.67 28.01 -13.29
N PHE A 54 -10.66 26.93 -12.50
CA PHE A 54 -9.48 26.57 -11.73
C PHE A 54 -8.37 26.11 -12.70
N GLU A 55 -7.27 26.84 -12.76
CA GLU A 55 -6.12 26.59 -13.64
C GLU A 55 -4.91 26.03 -12.86
N GLY A 56 -5.11 25.75 -11.56
CA GLY A 56 -4.07 25.27 -10.67
C GLY A 56 -3.73 26.27 -9.57
N LEU A 57 -2.77 25.89 -8.74
CA LEU A 57 -2.19 26.74 -7.71
C LEU A 57 -0.99 27.50 -8.24
N THR A 58 -0.67 28.64 -7.63
CA THR A 58 0.61 29.32 -7.81
C THR A 58 1.72 28.59 -7.07
N PRO A 59 3.02 28.86 -7.30
CA PRO A 59 4.10 28.30 -6.48
C PRO A 59 3.93 28.61 -4.98
N GLU A 60 3.48 29.80 -4.64
CA GLU A 60 3.12 30.22 -3.27
C GLU A 60 1.93 29.41 -2.77
N GLY A 61 0.90 29.20 -3.62
CA GLY A 61 -0.29 28.40 -3.31
C GLY A 61 0.04 26.94 -3.00
N GLU A 62 0.97 26.33 -3.71
CA GLU A 62 1.46 24.96 -3.40
C GLU A 62 2.12 24.91 -2.01
N ARG A 63 2.89 25.94 -1.66
CA ARG A 63 3.50 26.02 -0.32
C ARG A 63 2.45 26.21 0.76
N VAL A 64 1.45 27.07 0.53
CA VAL A 64 0.33 27.28 1.45
C VAL A 64 -0.49 26.01 1.60
N LEU A 65 -0.71 25.25 0.52
CA LEU A 65 -1.43 23.97 0.55
C LEU A 65 -0.73 22.97 1.48
N LEU A 66 0.59 22.78 1.36
CA LEU A 66 1.35 21.87 2.23
C LEU A 66 1.21 22.26 3.71
N TRP A 67 1.28 23.55 4.03
CA TRP A 67 1.05 24.02 5.40
C TRP A 67 -0.39 23.86 5.85
N ALA A 68 -1.37 24.06 4.95
CA ALA A 68 -2.78 23.85 5.26
C ALA A 68 -3.07 22.40 5.62
N GLN A 69 -2.58 21.46 4.84
CA GLN A 69 -2.70 20.02 5.11
C GLN A 69 -2.08 19.65 6.46
N ARG A 70 -0.88 20.14 6.74
CA ARG A 70 -0.20 19.91 8.02
C ARG A 70 -0.99 20.46 9.20
N ILE A 71 -1.46 21.71 9.15
CA ILE A 71 -2.22 22.36 10.23
C ILE A 71 -3.52 21.59 10.51
N LEU A 72 -4.24 21.18 9.46
CA LEU A 72 -5.48 20.41 9.59
C LEU A 72 -5.20 19.02 10.19
N SER A 73 -4.12 18.36 9.76
CA SER A 73 -3.72 17.07 10.33
C SER A 73 -3.33 17.16 11.81
N GLU A 74 -2.63 18.22 12.23
CA GLU A 74 -2.30 18.44 13.64
C GLU A 74 -3.55 18.77 14.48
N GLN A 75 -4.53 19.49 13.91
CA GLN A 75 -5.82 19.72 14.56
C GLN A 75 -6.58 18.41 14.79
N ASP A 76 -6.60 17.52 13.81
CA ASP A 76 -7.25 16.22 13.95
C ASP A 76 -6.50 15.33 14.96
N ALA A 77 -5.17 15.35 14.97
CA ALA A 77 -4.36 14.65 15.96
C ALA A 77 -4.68 15.10 17.39
N LEU A 78 -4.80 16.42 17.61
CA LEU A 78 -5.22 16.97 18.93
C LEU A 78 -6.61 16.47 19.33
N ARG A 79 -7.58 16.48 18.40
CA ARG A 79 -8.94 15.96 18.68
C ARG A 79 -8.92 14.49 19.08
N HIS A 80 -8.15 13.67 18.37
CA HIS A 80 -8.01 12.25 18.67
C HIS A 80 -7.35 12.03 20.03
N GLU A 81 -6.30 12.79 20.38
CA GLU A 81 -5.63 12.70 21.68
C GLU A 81 -6.61 13.04 22.85
N LEU A 82 -7.37 14.11 22.69
CA LEU A 82 -8.39 14.48 23.68
C LEU A 82 -9.52 13.43 23.77
N SER A 83 -9.82 12.72 22.69
CA SER A 83 -10.85 11.67 22.71
C SER A 83 -10.42 10.48 23.57
N VAL A 84 -9.14 10.09 23.52
CA VAL A 84 -8.59 9.02 24.37
C VAL A 84 -8.79 9.35 25.86
N LEU A 85 -8.56 10.60 26.26
CA LEU A 85 -8.77 11.04 27.63
C LEU A 85 -10.24 11.00 28.08
N ARG A 86 -11.19 10.99 27.13
CA ARG A 86 -12.64 10.99 27.39
C ARG A 86 -13.30 9.62 27.32
N GLY A 87 -12.57 8.57 27.11
CA GLY A 87 -13.15 7.22 27.16
C GLY A 87 -12.96 6.36 25.91
N GLY A 88 -11.97 6.61 25.11
CA GLY A 88 -11.57 5.68 24.04
C GLY A 88 -11.10 6.35 22.77
N LEU A 89 -10.40 5.56 21.97
CA LEU A 89 -9.90 5.97 20.68
C LEU A 89 -11.05 6.10 19.69
N ASN A 90 -11.25 7.28 19.13
CA ASN A 90 -12.23 7.51 18.07
C ASN A 90 -11.60 8.25 16.89
N GLY A 91 -12.28 8.25 15.75
CA GLY A 91 -11.81 8.91 14.53
C GLY A 91 -11.60 7.93 13.38
N THR A 92 -11.04 8.43 12.29
CA THR A 92 -10.78 7.63 11.09
C THR A 92 -9.29 7.54 10.84
N LEU A 93 -8.76 6.32 10.85
CA LEU A 93 -7.40 5.99 10.43
C LEU A 93 -7.38 5.86 8.89
N ARG A 94 -6.59 6.68 8.22
CA ARG A 94 -6.42 6.63 6.76
C ARG A 94 -5.21 5.77 6.45
N LEU A 95 -5.47 4.55 5.96
CA LEU A 95 -4.48 3.53 5.66
C LEU A 95 -4.35 3.35 4.15
N GLY A 96 -3.13 3.53 3.62
CA GLY A 96 -2.78 3.13 2.26
C GLY A 96 -2.06 1.79 2.24
N ALA A 97 -2.25 1.00 1.18
CA ALA A 97 -1.46 -0.20 0.99
C ALA A 97 -1.12 -0.42 -0.48
N ILE A 98 0.08 -0.92 -0.75
CA ILE A 98 0.42 -1.39 -2.11
C ILE A 98 -0.49 -2.57 -2.48
N PRO A 99 -0.86 -2.73 -3.76
CA PRO A 99 -1.77 -3.79 -4.19
C PRO A 99 -1.33 -5.19 -3.74
N THR A 100 -0.03 -5.45 -3.71
CA THR A 100 0.54 -6.73 -3.30
C THR A 100 0.45 -7.01 -1.79
N ALA A 101 0.29 -5.96 -0.97
CA ALA A 101 0.12 -6.08 0.48
C ALA A 101 -1.37 -6.05 0.92
N MET A 102 -2.30 -5.68 0.03
CA MET A 102 -3.74 -5.67 0.34
C MET A 102 -4.23 -6.97 0.97
N PRO A 103 -3.80 -8.16 0.52
CA PRO A 103 -4.23 -9.43 1.11
C PRO A 103 -3.97 -9.56 2.61
N VAL A 104 -2.94 -8.92 3.14
CA VAL A 104 -2.53 -9.06 4.56
C VAL A 104 -3.01 -7.91 5.46
N VAL A 105 -3.60 -6.87 4.89
CA VAL A 105 -4.05 -5.70 5.66
C VAL A 105 -5.09 -6.08 6.72
N SER A 106 -5.93 -7.08 6.45
CA SER A 106 -6.94 -7.58 7.40
C SER A 106 -6.32 -8.11 8.70
N LEU A 107 -5.10 -8.67 8.66
CA LEU A 107 -4.38 -9.12 9.86
C LEU A 107 -4.03 -7.96 10.81
N LEU A 108 -4.09 -6.73 10.34
CA LEU A 108 -3.84 -5.51 11.11
C LEU A 108 -5.15 -4.80 11.46
N THR A 109 -6.02 -4.62 10.47
CA THR A 109 -7.22 -3.78 10.61
C THR A 109 -8.33 -4.46 11.38
N THR A 110 -8.49 -5.79 11.27
CA THR A 110 -9.51 -6.53 12.04
C THR A 110 -9.25 -6.42 13.55
N PRO A 111 -8.08 -6.81 14.09
CA PRO A 111 -7.82 -6.70 15.52
C PRO A 111 -7.75 -5.24 15.99
N PHE A 112 -7.40 -4.30 15.12
CA PHE A 112 -7.46 -2.86 15.44
C PHE A 112 -8.91 -2.41 15.67
N CYS A 113 -9.84 -2.72 14.76
CA CYS A 113 -11.24 -2.35 14.88
C CYS A 113 -11.96 -3.06 16.03
N GLU A 114 -11.61 -4.33 16.30
CA GLU A 114 -12.13 -5.08 17.46
C GLU A 114 -11.71 -4.46 18.79
N ARG A 115 -10.45 -4.00 18.88
CA ARG A 115 -9.93 -3.33 20.10
C ARG A 115 -10.43 -1.89 20.25
N HIS A 116 -10.69 -1.19 19.14
CA HIS A 116 -11.04 0.22 19.10
C HIS A 116 -12.37 0.43 18.36
N THR A 117 -13.45 -0.01 18.97
CA THR A 117 -14.80 -0.07 18.36
C THR A 117 -15.36 1.28 17.90
N ASN A 118 -14.84 2.40 18.40
CA ASN A 118 -15.24 3.75 17.99
C ASN A 118 -14.31 4.32 16.89
N ALA A 119 -13.22 3.63 16.56
CA ALA A 119 -12.35 4.00 15.44
C ALA A 119 -12.85 3.37 14.14
N ARG A 120 -12.60 4.07 13.05
CA ARG A 120 -12.87 3.59 11.68
C ARG A 120 -11.56 3.49 10.91
N VAL A 121 -11.51 2.64 9.90
CA VAL A 121 -10.39 2.56 8.97
C VAL A 121 -10.91 2.84 7.58
N THR A 122 -10.28 3.77 6.86
CA THR A 122 -10.41 3.88 5.40
C THR A 122 -9.18 3.27 4.78
N LEU A 123 -9.38 2.42 3.77
CA LEU A 123 -8.31 1.67 3.12
C LEU A 123 -8.25 2.03 1.64
N GLU A 124 -7.07 2.44 1.17
CA GLU A 124 -6.83 2.76 -0.23
C GLU A 124 -5.74 1.84 -0.80
N SER A 125 -5.98 1.27 -1.99
CA SER A 125 -4.95 0.58 -2.76
C SER A 125 -4.19 1.60 -3.60
N LEU A 126 -2.89 1.73 -3.38
CA LEU A 126 -2.06 2.82 -3.92
C LEU A 126 -0.71 2.30 -4.42
N SER A 127 -0.15 2.94 -5.43
CA SER A 127 1.24 2.70 -5.79
C SER A 127 2.19 3.21 -4.69
N SER A 128 3.43 2.67 -4.62
CA SER A 128 4.43 3.16 -3.67
C SER A 128 4.69 4.67 -3.81
N ARG A 129 4.62 5.19 -5.03
CA ARG A 129 4.78 6.62 -5.32
C ARG A 129 3.63 7.45 -4.72
N ASP A 130 2.39 7.01 -4.92
CA ASP A 130 1.22 7.73 -4.38
C ASP A 130 1.19 7.66 -2.85
N ILE A 131 1.61 6.53 -2.27
CA ILE A 131 1.80 6.39 -0.81
C ILE A 131 2.77 7.45 -0.29
N THR A 132 3.96 7.56 -0.91
CA THR A 132 4.97 8.55 -0.52
C THR A 132 4.41 9.97 -0.57
N GLN A 133 3.74 10.31 -1.67
CA GLN A 133 3.14 11.62 -1.86
C GLN A 133 2.05 11.88 -0.81
N LYS A 134 1.09 10.99 -0.64
CA LYS A 134 -0.03 11.16 0.30
C LYS A 134 0.40 11.20 1.77
N LEU A 135 1.46 10.48 2.15
CA LEU A 135 2.07 10.60 3.48
C LEU A 135 2.70 11.99 3.69
N ALA A 136 3.39 12.51 2.68
CA ALA A 136 3.99 13.86 2.73
C ALA A 136 2.93 14.98 2.75
N GLU A 137 1.80 14.77 2.09
CA GLU A 137 0.64 15.67 2.05
C GLU A 137 -0.32 15.50 3.23
N PHE A 138 -0.04 14.59 4.16
CA PHE A 138 -0.90 14.26 5.31
C PHE A 138 -2.30 13.73 4.94
N ASP A 139 -2.46 13.20 3.73
CA ASP A 139 -3.68 12.55 3.27
C ASP A 139 -3.78 11.10 3.74
N LEU A 140 -2.65 10.49 4.13
CA LEU A 140 -2.56 9.20 4.82
C LEU A 140 -1.94 9.36 6.20
N ASP A 141 -2.38 8.53 7.14
CA ASP A 141 -1.81 8.43 8.49
C ASP A 141 -0.76 7.33 8.55
N VAL A 142 -1.02 6.21 7.87
CA VAL A 142 -0.18 5.01 7.84
C VAL A 142 -0.24 4.40 6.45
N ALA A 143 0.82 3.71 6.04
CA ALA A 143 0.75 2.87 4.86
C ALA A 143 1.49 1.54 5.05
N VAL A 144 1.10 0.51 4.27
CA VAL A 144 1.82 -0.75 4.12
C VAL A 144 2.49 -0.75 2.75
N THR A 145 3.82 -0.76 2.75
CA THR A 145 4.62 -0.66 1.51
C THR A 145 6.00 -1.29 1.68
N TYR A 146 6.77 -1.32 0.58
CA TYR A 146 8.17 -1.77 0.63
C TYR A 146 9.04 -0.82 1.46
N LEU A 147 9.76 -1.37 2.44
CA LEU A 147 10.62 -0.61 3.33
C LEU A 147 11.94 -0.18 2.69
N ASP A 148 12.35 -0.88 1.63
CA ASP A 148 13.60 -0.64 0.89
C ASP A 148 13.40 0.40 -0.24
N ASP A 149 12.35 1.24 -0.12
CA ASP A 149 12.08 2.33 -1.05
C ASP A 149 12.75 3.61 -0.57
N ASP A 150 13.73 4.09 -1.34
CA ASP A 150 14.48 5.32 -1.04
C ASP A 150 13.62 6.58 -1.22
N THR A 151 12.48 6.46 -1.90
CA THR A 151 11.56 7.59 -2.11
C THR A 151 10.69 7.91 -0.90
N LEU A 152 10.66 7.03 0.12
CA LEU A 152 9.78 7.18 1.30
C LEU A 152 10.05 8.42 2.17
N GLY A 153 11.13 9.15 1.96
CA GLY A 153 11.45 10.34 2.73
C GLY A 153 11.63 10.04 4.24
N GLN A 154 11.30 11.04 5.07
CA GLN A 154 11.40 10.88 6.53
C GLN A 154 10.15 10.17 7.08
N VAL A 155 10.23 8.84 7.17
CA VAL A 155 9.18 7.99 7.74
C VAL A 155 9.74 7.07 8.82
N ARG A 156 8.91 6.74 9.79
CA ARG A 156 9.18 5.63 10.71
C ARG A 156 8.75 4.34 10.06
N LYS A 157 9.65 3.35 10.02
CA LYS A 157 9.46 2.05 9.39
C LYS A 157 9.29 0.96 10.45
N THR A 158 8.29 0.09 10.29
CA THR A 158 8.07 -1.09 11.14
C THR A 158 7.91 -2.30 10.23
N PRO A 159 8.88 -3.23 10.19
CA PRO A 159 8.80 -4.43 9.36
C PRO A 159 7.61 -5.31 9.75
N LEU A 160 6.95 -5.93 8.76
CA LEU A 160 5.88 -6.90 8.94
C LEU A 160 6.29 -8.27 8.44
N TYR A 161 6.82 -8.37 7.21
CA TYR A 161 7.26 -9.62 6.61
C TYR A 161 8.25 -9.35 5.46
N GLU A 162 8.93 -10.41 5.02
CA GLU A 162 9.72 -10.45 3.79
C GLU A 162 8.96 -11.22 2.72
N GLU A 163 8.87 -10.68 1.49
CA GLU A 163 8.19 -11.38 0.39
C GLU A 163 8.99 -12.58 -0.07
N ARG A 164 8.30 -13.71 -0.22
CA ARG A 164 8.80 -14.90 -0.93
C ARG A 164 8.00 -15.09 -2.20
N TYR A 165 8.69 -15.27 -3.31
CA TYR A 165 8.03 -15.45 -4.60
C TYR A 165 7.82 -16.92 -4.90
N LEU A 166 6.66 -17.21 -5.46
CA LEU A 166 6.19 -18.55 -5.79
C LEU A 166 5.65 -18.52 -7.22
N LEU A 167 5.90 -19.57 -7.97
CA LEU A 167 5.19 -19.81 -9.22
C LEU A 167 3.84 -20.43 -8.88
N LEU A 168 2.77 -19.87 -9.43
CA LEU A 168 1.43 -20.44 -9.44
C LEU A 168 1.14 -20.88 -10.88
N THR A 169 1.02 -22.18 -11.11
CA THR A 169 0.97 -22.79 -12.46
C THR A 169 -0.07 -23.91 -12.53
N PRO A 170 -0.69 -24.18 -13.70
CA PRO A 170 -1.60 -25.30 -13.85
C PRO A 170 -0.96 -26.65 -13.51
N THR A 171 -1.74 -27.59 -12.97
CA THR A 171 -1.25 -28.93 -12.59
C THR A 171 -0.67 -29.73 -13.75
N HIS A 172 -1.04 -29.42 -14.99
CA HIS A 172 -0.50 -30.03 -16.21
C HIS A 172 0.75 -29.32 -16.76
N SER A 173 1.23 -28.27 -16.10
CA SER A 173 2.45 -27.55 -16.48
C SER A 173 3.69 -28.43 -16.26
N LYS A 174 4.68 -28.28 -17.13
CA LYS A 174 5.99 -28.98 -17.01
C LYS A 174 6.72 -28.68 -15.69
N LEU A 175 6.38 -27.58 -15.01
CA LEU A 175 6.99 -27.16 -13.75
C LEU A 175 6.13 -27.51 -12.52
N ALA A 176 4.91 -28.03 -12.66
CA ALA A 176 3.98 -28.23 -11.57
C ALA A 176 4.50 -29.17 -10.46
N ASP A 177 5.28 -30.18 -10.84
CA ASP A 177 5.83 -31.18 -9.92
C ASP A 177 7.33 -30.95 -9.63
N GLN A 178 7.88 -29.80 -10.02
CA GLN A 178 9.27 -29.46 -9.76
C GLN A 178 9.44 -29.03 -8.28
N PRO A 179 10.52 -29.44 -7.63
CA PRO A 179 10.83 -29.03 -6.26
C PRO A 179 11.20 -27.55 -6.15
N LEU A 180 11.73 -26.98 -7.14
CA LEU A 180 12.17 -25.59 -7.22
C LEU A 180 12.25 -25.21 -8.69
N ALA A 181 11.69 -24.09 -9.06
CA ALA A 181 11.79 -23.56 -10.41
C ALA A 181 12.76 -22.35 -10.44
N THR A 182 13.45 -22.19 -11.56
CA THR A 182 14.28 -21.02 -11.85
C THR A 182 13.46 -19.95 -12.57
N TRP A 183 13.88 -18.72 -12.53
CA TRP A 183 13.24 -17.63 -13.26
C TRP A 183 13.35 -17.82 -14.78
N ALA A 184 14.43 -18.44 -15.25
CA ALA A 184 14.61 -18.78 -16.65
C ALA A 184 13.55 -19.80 -17.13
N GLU A 185 13.27 -20.84 -16.35
CA GLU A 185 12.22 -21.82 -16.69
C GLU A 185 10.82 -21.20 -16.67
N VAL A 186 10.56 -20.29 -15.73
CA VAL A 186 9.28 -19.56 -15.61
C VAL A 186 9.06 -18.64 -16.83
N ALA A 187 10.10 -18.00 -17.36
CA ALA A 187 10.00 -17.11 -18.52
C ALA A 187 9.51 -17.84 -19.79
N GLU A 188 9.64 -19.16 -19.85
CA GLU A 188 9.17 -19.98 -20.98
C GLU A 188 7.68 -20.35 -20.89
N LEU A 189 7.02 -20.07 -19.76
CA LEU A 189 5.59 -20.39 -19.58
C LEU A 189 4.70 -19.31 -20.18
N PRO A 190 3.44 -19.65 -20.52
CA PRO A 190 2.43 -18.63 -20.81
C PRO A 190 2.10 -17.85 -19.53
N LEU A 191 2.60 -16.61 -19.44
CA LEU A 191 2.54 -15.81 -18.23
C LEU A 191 1.43 -14.75 -18.27
N CYS A 192 0.80 -14.56 -17.10
CA CYS A 192 0.12 -13.32 -16.74
C CYS A 192 0.84 -12.70 -15.54
N LEU A 193 1.18 -11.41 -15.61
CA LEU A 193 1.97 -10.71 -14.57
C LEU A 193 1.36 -9.33 -14.26
N LEU A 194 1.80 -8.73 -13.15
CA LEU A 194 1.46 -7.34 -12.87
C LEU A 194 2.09 -6.40 -13.91
N SER A 195 1.48 -5.25 -14.11
CA SER A 195 1.93 -4.21 -15.03
C SER A 195 3.35 -3.71 -14.70
N PRO A 196 4.15 -3.30 -15.70
CA PRO A 196 5.55 -2.88 -15.52
C PRO A 196 5.74 -1.68 -14.58
N GLU A 197 4.71 -0.82 -14.45
CA GLU A 197 4.71 0.34 -13.57
C GLU A 197 4.70 -0.05 -12.08
N MET A 198 4.26 -1.27 -11.79
CA MET A 198 4.19 -1.79 -10.42
C MET A 198 5.58 -2.11 -9.89
N ARG A 199 5.88 -1.66 -8.66
CA ARG A 199 7.18 -1.95 -8.04
C ARG A 199 7.44 -3.45 -7.89
N ASN A 200 6.43 -4.23 -7.51
CA ASN A 200 6.53 -5.69 -7.44
C ASN A 200 7.01 -6.29 -8.77
N ARG A 201 6.41 -5.87 -9.92
CA ARG A 201 6.84 -6.34 -11.24
C ARG A 201 8.29 -5.94 -11.55
N ARG A 202 8.71 -4.74 -11.19
CA ARG A 202 10.11 -4.31 -11.40
C ARG A 202 11.10 -5.15 -10.60
N ILE A 203 10.74 -5.53 -9.36
CA ILE A 203 11.54 -6.45 -8.55
C ILE A 203 11.62 -7.82 -9.22
N MET A 204 10.51 -8.38 -9.68
CA MET A 204 10.48 -9.66 -10.43
C MET A 204 11.30 -9.58 -11.72
N ASN A 205 11.22 -8.49 -12.46
CA ASN A 205 12.03 -8.28 -13.67
C ASN A 205 13.53 -8.30 -13.35
N GLY A 206 13.94 -7.80 -12.18
CA GLY A 206 15.31 -7.94 -11.69
C GLY A 206 15.72 -9.41 -11.60
N TYR A 207 14.92 -10.25 -10.98
CA TYR A 207 15.20 -11.69 -10.85
C TYR A 207 15.24 -12.43 -12.20
N PHE A 208 14.34 -12.08 -13.14
CA PHE A 208 14.43 -12.60 -14.51
C PHE A 208 15.75 -12.19 -15.18
N THR A 209 16.14 -10.94 -15.02
CA THR A 209 17.41 -10.42 -15.58
C THR A 209 18.63 -11.09 -14.95
N ASP A 210 18.63 -11.32 -13.63
CA ASP A 210 19.72 -12.01 -12.92
C ASP A 210 19.90 -13.46 -13.41
N ASP A 211 18.79 -14.14 -13.83
CA ASP A 211 18.84 -15.45 -14.49
C ASP A 211 19.07 -15.35 -16.01
N GLY A 212 19.40 -14.15 -16.55
CA GLY A 212 19.76 -13.92 -17.94
C GLY A 212 18.60 -13.92 -18.94
N VAL A 213 17.36 -13.77 -18.48
CA VAL A 213 16.15 -13.83 -19.31
C VAL A 213 15.26 -12.60 -19.12
N THR A 214 14.28 -12.44 -20.00
CA THR A 214 13.23 -11.43 -19.91
C THR A 214 11.86 -12.10 -20.00
N ALA A 215 11.00 -11.84 -19.04
CA ALA A 215 9.63 -12.33 -19.10
C ALA A 215 8.80 -11.51 -20.09
N THR A 216 8.06 -12.23 -20.97
CA THR A 216 7.15 -11.62 -21.93
C THR A 216 5.72 -12.13 -21.64
N PRO A 217 4.99 -11.53 -20.67
CA PRO A 217 3.66 -11.97 -20.34
C PRO A 217 2.68 -11.66 -21.47
N ALA A 218 1.72 -12.55 -21.69
CA ALA A 218 0.61 -12.34 -22.64
C ALA A 218 -0.50 -11.47 -22.04
N ILE A 219 -0.59 -11.46 -20.68
CA ILE A 219 -1.59 -10.69 -19.95
C ILE A 219 -0.86 -9.86 -18.88
N GLU A 220 -1.20 -8.58 -18.82
CA GLU A 220 -0.74 -7.68 -17.77
C GLU A 220 -1.93 -7.05 -17.04
N SER A 221 -1.83 -6.92 -15.71
CA SER A 221 -2.88 -6.33 -14.89
C SER A 221 -2.26 -5.40 -13.83
N ASP A 222 -2.97 -4.34 -13.49
CA ASP A 222 -2.62 -3.43 -12.39
C ASP A 222 -3.15 -3.90 -11.02
N THR A 223 -3.89 -5.03 -10.98
CA THR A 223 -4.46 -5.60 -9.76
C THR A 223 -4.16 -7.09 -9.61
N VAL A 224 -3.93 -7.51 -8.36
CA VAL A 224 -3.74 -8.93 -8.01
C VAL A 224 -5.00 -9.75 -8.34
N SER A 225 -6.19 -9.21 -8.04
CA SER A 225 -7.46 -9.88 -8.35
C SER A 225 -7.66 -10.07 -9.86
N GLY A 226 -7.21 -9.11 -10.67
CA GLY A 226 -7.20 -9.21 -12.13
C GLY A 226 -6.37 -10.41 -12.61
N LEU A 227 -5.17 -10.63 -12.04
CA LEU A 227 -4.37 -11.81 -12.34
C LEU A 227 -5.07 -13.10 -11.94
N TYR A 228 -5.58 -13.18 -10.71
CA TYR A 228 -6.26 -14.39 -10.23
C TYR A 228 -7.49 -14.76 -11.05
N SER A 229 -8.19 -13.79 -11.62
CA SER A 229 -9.35 -14.07 -12.49
C SER A 229 -8.99 -14.85 -13.77
N HIS A 230 -7.73 -14.76 -14.22
CA HIS A 230 -7.24 -15.47 -15.39
C HIS A 230 -6.68 -16.87 -15.10
N LEU A 231 -6.56 -17.24 -13.81
CA LEU A 231 -5.96 -18.53 -13.43
C LEU A 231 -6.97 -19.69 -13.39
N HIS A 232 -8.25 -19.40 -13.22
CA HIS A 232 -9.28 -20.45 -13.11
C HIS A 232 -9.48 -21.17 -14.44
N GLY A 233 -9.21 -22.48 -14.45
CA GLY A 233 -9.46 -23.35 -15.61
C GLY A 233 -8.65 -23.02 -16.86
N SER A 234 -7.55 -22.30 -16.71
CA SER A 234 -6.74 -21.80 -17.82
C SER A 234 -5.37 -22.49 -17.90
N HIS A 235 -4.59 -22.10 -18.91
CA HIS A 235 -3.20 -22.53 -19.09
C HIS A 235 -2.19 -21.48 -18.63
N TRP A 236 -2.66 -20.38 -18.02
CA TRP A 236 -1.79 -19.29 -17.60
C TRP A 236 -1.09 -19.60 -16.28
N SER A 237 0.16 -19.17 -16.21
CA SER A 237 0.97 -19.18 -14.99
C SER A 237 1.24 -17.75 -14.53
N THR A 238 1.48 -17.57 -13.23
CA THR A 238 1.88 -16.28 -12.69
C THR A 238 2.88 -16.44 -11.56
N VAL A 239 3.61 -15.38 -11.26
CA VAL A 239 4.43 -15.29 -10.06
C VAL A 239 3.69 -14.50 -9.01
N ILE A 240 3.58 -15.07 -7.81
CA ILE A 240 2.87 -14.50 -6.67
C ILE A 240 3.82 -14.24 -5.50
N SER A 241 3.51 -13.24 -4.68
CA SER A 241 4.04 -13.19 -3.32
C SER A 241 3.29 -14.20 -2.44
N HIS A 242 3.99 -14.91 -1.55
CA HIS A 242 3.35 -15.84 -0.61
C HIS A 242 2.23 -15.18 0.21
N ALA A 243 2.31 -13.87 0.44
CA ALA A 243 1.28 -13.09 1.11
C ALA A 243 -0.10 -13.16 0.42
N TRP A 244 -0.13 -13.43 -0.90
CA TRP A 244 -1.40 -13.52 -1.64
C TRP A 244 -2.17 -14.79 -1.32
N LEU A 245 -1.50 -15.86 -0.87
CA LEU A 245 -2.13 -17.09 -0.43
C LEU A 245 -3.08 -16.86 0.74
N HIS A 246 -2.83 -15.86 1.59
CA HIS A 246 -3.70 -15.52 2.71
C HIS A 246 -5.13 -15.14 2.28
N MET A 247 -5.28 -14.44 1.17
CA MET A 247 -6.59 -13.98 0.69
C MET A 247 -7.18 -14.88 -0.39
N PHE A 248 -6.33 -15.37 -1.31
CA PHE A 248 -6.79 -16.01 -2.53
C PHE A 248 -6.63 -17.53 -2.52
N GLY A 249 -5.76 -18.06 -1.62
CA GLY A 249 -5.41 -19.48 -1.63
C GLY A 249 -4.77 -19.92 -2.95
N VAL A 250 -4.87 -21.21 -3.23
CA VAL A 250 -4.46 -21.83 -4.50
C VAL A 250 -5.72 -22.20 -5.26
N PRO A 251 -5.97 -21.66 -6.47
CA PRO A 251 -7.14 -22.02 -7.27
C PRO A 251 -7.15 -23.51 -7.65
N ASP A 252 -8.34 -24.08 -7.82
CA ASP A 252 -8.51 -25.46 -8.28
C ASP A 252 -7.78 -25.70 -9.62
N GLY A 253 -7.07 -26.83 -9.70
CA GLY A 253 -6.28 -27.18 -10.88
C GLY A 253 -4.94 -26.44 -11.00
N MET A 254 -4.55 -25.65 -9.98
CA MET A 254 -3.26 -24.99 -9.91
C MET A 254 -2.32 -25.63 -8.88
N ARG A 255 -1.03 -25.38 -9.03
CA ARG A 255 0.03 -25.77 -8.09
C ARG A 255 0.89 -24.59 -7.77
N VAL A 256 1.38 -24.58 -6.53
CA VAL A 256 2.40 -23.64 -6.04
C VAL A 256 3.76 -24.31 -6.11
N VAL A 257 4.72 -23.64 -6.76
CA VAL A 257 6.11 -24.10 -6.85
C VAL A 257 7.03 -23.02 -6.34
N PRO A 258 7.93 -23.30 -5.40
CA PRO A 258 8.93 -22.34 -4.95
C PRO A 258 9.81 -21.86 -6.09
N LEU A 259 10.25 -20.60 -6.03
CA LEU A 259 11.18 -20.02 -6.97
C LEU A 259 12.56 -19.86 -6.34
N LYS A 260 13.59 -20.15 -7.14
CA LYS A 260 14.95 -19.84 -6.76
C LYS A 260 15.08 -18.31 -6.56
N GLY A 261 15.42 -17.90 -5.36
CA GLY A 261 15.47 -16.48 -4.97
C GLY A 261 16.66 -16.17 -4.08
N PRO A 262 16.90 -14.88 -3.78
CA PRO A 262 17.87 -14.47 -2.80
C PRO A 262 17.49 -14.98 -1.40
N ALA A 263 18.47 -15.04 -0.50
CA ALA A 263 18.26 -15.46 0.89
C ALA A 263 17.23 -14.57 1.63
N HIS A 264 17.15 -13.30 1.24
CA HIS A 264 16.21 -12.32 1.78
C HIS A 264 15.43 -11.66 0.64
N GLY A 265 14.10 -11.69 0.75
CA GLY A 265 13.20 -11.03 -0.18
C GLY A 265 12.97 -9.55 0.17
N PRO A 266 12.20 -8.83 -0.65
CA PRO A 266 11.83 -7.46 -0.37
C PRO A 266 11.04 -7.37 0.94
N ARG A 267 11.43 -6.40 1.79
CA ARG A 267 10.76 -6.19 3.08
C ARG A 267 9.53 -5.31 2.90
N VAL A 268 8.40 -5.79 3.40
CA VAL A 268 7.13 -5.05 3.47
C VAL A 268 6.84 -4.72 4.92
N GLY A 269 6.33 -3.52 5.16
CA GLY A 269 6.01 -3.08 6.51
C GLY A 269 5.16 -1.83 6.57
N LEU A 270 4.83 -1.44 7.79
CA LEU A 270 4.14 -0.20 8.09
C LEU A 270 5.10 0.99 8.01
N VAL A 271 4.65 2.05 7.39
CA VAL A 271 5.31 3.35 7.36
C VAL A 271 4.36 4.44 7.82
N ILE A 272 4.85 5.36 8.63
CA ILE A 272 4.15 6.55 9.07
C ILE A 272 5.06 7.77 8.89
N ALA A 273 4.50 8.93 8.61
CA ALA A 273 5.28 10.16 8.54
C ALA A 273 5.97 10.42 9.90
N ALA A 274 7.28 10.70 9.90
CA ALA A 274 8.02 11.03 11.11
C ALA A 274 7.59 12.42 11.61
N ARG A 275 6.74 12.45 12.62
CA ARG A 275 6.23 13.69 13.25
C ARG A 275 6.10 13.54 14.77
N SER A 276 6.12 14.68 15.47
CA SER A 276 5.92 14.74 16.92
C SER A 276 4.88 15.83 17.23
N PRO A 277 3.83 15.49 18.00
CA PRO A 277 3.50 14.17 18.53
C PRO A 277 3.06 13.18 17.43
N GLU A 278 3.31 11.89 17.67
CA GLU A 278 2.86 10.82 16.75
C GLU A 278 1.33 10.67 16.81
N PRO A 279 0.61 10.54 15.66
CA PRO A 279 -0.83 10.39 15.68
C PRO A 279 -1.27 9.16 16.47
N VAL A 280 -2.24 9.34 17.36
CA VAL A 280 -2.66 8.32 18.33
C VAL A 280 -3.23 7.09 17.62
N LEU A 281 -4.01 7.28 16.54
CA LEU A 281 -4.55 6.17 15.74
C LEU A 281 -3.44 5.37 15.05
N ALA A 282 -2.42 6.05 14.49
CA ALA A 282 -1.29 5.39 13.86
C ALA A 282 -0.46 4.59 14.88
N ARG A 283 -0.20 5.17 16.06
CA ARG A 283 0.48 4.48 17.16
C ARG A 283 -0.29 3.25 17.63
N ALA A 284 -1.62 3.35 17.78
CA ALA A 284 -2.45 2.21 18.16
C ALA A 284 -2.40 1.07 17.12
N LEU A 285 -2.36 1.38 15.82
CA LEU A 285 -2.18 0.37 14.78
C LEU A 285 -0.78 -0.25 14.84
N LEU A 286 0.27 0.52 15.12
CA LEU A 286 1.62 -0.03 15.32
C LEU A 286 1.69 -1.00 16.50
N ASP A 287 0.98 -0.71 17.59
CA ASP A 287 0.92 -1.60 18.75
C ASP A 287 0.18 -2.92 18.43
N VAL A 288 -0.88 -2.85 17.61
CA VAL A 288 -1.54 -4.04 17.05
C VAL A 288 -0.58 -4.81 16.15
N ALA A 289 0.12 -4.15 15.25
CA ALA A 289 1.03 -4.78 14.30
C ALA A 289 2.16 -5.57 14.98
N ARG A 290 2.70 -5.05 16.09
CA ARG A 290 3.72 -5.75 16.90
C ARG A 290 3.20 -7.04 17.53
N GLN A 291 1.90 -7.14 17.78
CA GLN A 291 1.24 -8.30 18.40
C GLN A 291 0.64 -9.26 17.38
N ALA A 292 0.32 -8.78 16.18
CA ALA A 292 -0.39 -9.54 15.15
C ALA A 292 0.40 -10.74 14.60
N GLY A 293 1.74 -10.74 14.74
CA GLY A 293 2.56 -11.87 14.27
C GLY A 293 2.41 -12.14 12.76
N VAL A 294 2.26 -11.08 11.94
CA VAL A 294 1.98 -11.20 10.49
C VAL A 294 2.98 -12.13 9.80
N HIS A 295 4.28 -11.99 10.09
CA HIS A 295 5.33 -12.83 9.54
C HIS A 295 5.02 -14.32 9.81
N LYS A 296 4.77 -14.68 11.08
CA LYS A 296 4.47 -16.07 11.46
C LYS A 296 3.21 -16.61 10.79
N ALA A 297 2.15 -15.81 10.73
CA ALA A 297 0.90 -16.23 10.08
C ALA A 297 1.09 -16.54 8.59
N LEU A 298 1.95 -15.76 7.91
CA LEU A 298 2.26 -15.98 6.49
C LEU A 298 3.18 -17.18 6.28
N ASP A 299 4.16 -17.39 7.17
CA ASP A 299 5.06 -18.55 7.10
C ASP A 299 4.31 -19.86 7.38
N ASP A 300 3.49 -19.89 8.44
CA ASP A 300 2.67 -21.06 8.76
C ASP A 300 1.74 -21.43 7.58
N LEU A 301 1.16 -20.44 6.90
CA LEU A 301 0.33 -20.65 5.72
C LEU A 301 1.13 -21.17 4.52
N LEU A 302 2.32 -20.62 4.30
CA LEU A 302 3.20 -21.08 3.22
C LEU A 302 3.60 -22.54 3.43
N ASP A 303 3.97 -22.91 4.67
CA ASP A 303 4.36 -24.28 5.00
C ASP A 303 3.21 -25.28 4.74
N VAL A 304 1.96 -24.92 5.06
CA VAL A 304 0.77 -25.74 4.74
C VAL A 304 0.68 -25.98 3.23
N HIS A 305 0.76 -24.95 2.41
CA HIS A 305 0.63 -25.09 0.95
C HIS A 305 1.80 -25.83 0.30
N LEU A 306 3.00 -25.71 0.85
CA LEU A 306 4.17 -26.48 0.39
C LEU A 306 4.11 -27.94 0.83
N MET A 307 3.57 -28.26 2.00
CA MET A 307 3.35 -29.65 2.45
C MET A 307 2.31 -30.39 1.61
N ASP A 308 1.21 -29.73 1.26
CA ASP A 308 0.17 -30.28 0.38
C ASP A 308 0.70 -30.55 -1.04
N SER A 309 1.76 -29.85 -1.44
CA SER A 309 2.46 -30.05 -2.72
C SER A 309 3.50 -31.19 -2.71
N GLY A 310 3.64 -31.94 -1.60
CA GLY A 310 4.61 -33.04 -1.48
C GLY A 310 6.03 -32.63 -1.03
N TYR A 311 6.18 -31.43 -0.49
CA TYR A 311 7.46 -30.77 -0.20
C TYR A 311 7.98 -31.01 1.23
N ARG A 312 8.38 -32.22 1.59
CA ARG A 312 8.83 -32.52 2.97
C ARG A 312 10.29 -32.23 3.30
N ASP A 313 11.18 -31.88 2.33
CA ASP A 313 12.62 -32.06 2.64
C ASP A 313 13.60 -30.95 2.25
N ILE A 314 13.16 -29.75 1.84
CA ILE A 314 14.11 -28.70 1.39
C ILE A 314 14.26 -27.54 2.37
N ALA A 315 13.27 -27.23 3.19
CA ALA A 315 13.36 -26.15 4.18
C ALA A 315 14.41 -26.41 5.28
N SER A 316 14.73 -27.69 5.56
CA SER A 316 15.73 -28.07 6.57
C SER A 316 17.18 -28.06 6.02
N LYS A 317 17.39 -28.07 4.71
CA LYS A 317 18.73 -28.17 4.10
C LYS A 317 19.33 -26.82 3.67
N SER A 318 18.52 -25.78 3.47
CA SER A 318 19.03 -24.43 3.14
C SER A 318 19.49 -23.61 4.35
N LEU A 319 19.18 -24.08 5.58
CA LEU A 319 19.61 -23.42 6.82
C LEU A 319 20.99 -23.89 7.33
N THR A 320 21.66 -24.82 6.62
CA THR A 320 22.96 -25.38 7.04
C THR A 320 24.04 -25.25 5.97
N VAL A 321 24.23 -24.09 5.40
CA VAL A 321 25.48 -23.75 4.71
C VAL A 321 25.99 -22.42 5.28
N GLY A 322 26.70 -22.54 6.41
CA GLY A 322 27.71 -21.58 6.85
C GLY A 322 29.11 -22.19 6.55
N PRO A 323 30.19 -21.58 6.86
CA PRO A 323 30.44 -20.38 7.62
C PRO A 323 30.77 -19.15 6.78
#